data_c5cfd5fe9ef5d9d9ef4066ef5b198831
#
_entry.id   c5cfd5fe9ef5d9d9ef4066ef5b198831
#
_cell.length_a   1.000
_cell.length_b   1.000
_cell.length_c   1.000
_cell.angle_alpha   90.00
_cell.angle_beta   90.00
_cell.angle_gamma   90.00
#
_symmetry.space_group_name_H-M   'P 1'
#
loop_
_entity.id
_entity.type
_entity.pdbx_description
1 polymer ?
#
loop_
_entity_poly.entity_id
_entity_poly.type
_entity_poly.pdbx_seq_one_letter_code
_entity_poly.pdbx_strand_id
1 'polypeptide(L)'
;MSWRTYTVKEEVDTTVSAYVKERFSLSSRNVQMIFRKKRVKVNSRVAHSKRMLKKGDVITIELPQDKDYGVEVEKGPIEVLYEDEHTLVVYKSPFMLVHPAGQTKYHTLSNLVAGYYAKRGEVHKIRPVHRLDRDTTGVIMFGKTREAEQY
;
A
#
# COMPACT_ATOMS: atom_id res chain seq x y z
N MET A 1 10.54 10.48 1.59
CA MET A 1 9.86 10.51 0.27
C MET A 1 10.68 9.73 -0.73
N SER A 2 10.09 8.77 -1.41
CA SER A 2 10.84 7.93 -2.34
C SER A 2 10.33 8.12 -3.76
N TRP A 3 11.25 8.47 -4.63
CA TRP A 3 11.04 8.43 -6.07
C TRP A 3 11.21 7.00 -6.55
N ARG A 4 10.31 6.54 -7.40
CA ARG A 4 10.39 5.23 -8.06
C ARG A 4 10.51 5.44 -9.55
N THR A 5 11.32 4.60 -10.20
CA THR A 5 11.50 4.62 -11.64
C THR A 5 10.93 3.34 -12.25
N TYR A 6 10.16 3.49 -13.30
CA TYR A 6 9.55 2.38 -14.02
C TYR A 6 9.64 2.60 -15.52
N THR A 7 10.08 1.58 -16.25
CA THR A 7 10.15 1.62 -17.72
C THR A 7 8.93 0.92 -18.31
N VAL A 8 8.25 1.58 -19.23
CA VAL A 8 7.11 0.99 -19.96
C VAL A 8 7.63 -0.10 -20.88
N LYS A 9 7.31 -1.35 -20.56
CA LYS A 9 7.85 -2.53 -21.27
C LYS A 9 7.01 -3.02 -22.42
N GLU A 10 5.76 -2.56 -22.52
CA GLU A 10 4.79 -3.01 -23.52
C GLU A 10 4.27 -1.84 -24.32
N GLU A 11 3.78 -2.14 -25.53
CA GLU A 11 3.01 -1.16 -26.29
C GLU A 11 1.75 -0.81 -25.51
N VAL A 12 1.51 0.48 -25.32
CA VAL A 12 0.36 0.99 -24.58
C VAL A 12 -0.33 2.09 -25.37
N ASP A 13 -1.64 2.17 -25.23
CA ASP A 13 -2.47 3.23 -25.78
C ASP A 13 -3.20 3.91 -24.64
N THR A 14 -2.46 4.65 -23.83
CA THR A 14 -2.98 5.26 -22.62
C THR A 14 -2.21 6.53 -22.25
N THR A 15 -2.85 7.35 -21.42
CA THR A 15 -2.21 8.54 -20.87
C THR A 15 -1.33 8.18 -19.66
N VAL A 16 -0.40 9.07 -19.31
CA VAL A 16 0.42 8.90 -18.12
C VAL A 16 -0.45 8.77 -16.87
N SER A 17 -1.50 9.59 -16.74
CA SER A 17 -2.37 9.56 -15.55
C SER A 17 -3.12 8.22 -15.42
N ALA A 18 -3.67 7.70 -16.49
CA ALA A 18 -4.36 6.42 -16.47
C ALA A 18 -3.39 5.27 -16.16
N TYR A 19 -2.22 5.30 -16.75
CA TYR A 19 -1.20 4.28 -16.53
C TYR A 19 -0.70 4.24 -15.09
N VAL A 20 -0.33 5.38 -14.52
CA VAL A 20 0.16 5.42 -13.13
C VAL A 20 -0.94 5.10 -12.12
N LYS A 21 -2.19 5.48 -12.41
CA LYS A 21 -3.33 5.13 -11.56
C LYS A 21 -3.48 3.63 -11.43
N GLU A 22 -3.43 2.92 -12.54
CA GLU A 22 -3.55 1.46 -12.56
C GLU A 22 -2.30 0.77 -12.03
N ARG A 23 -1.13 1.16 -12.52
CA ARG A 23 0.14 0.51 -12.18
C ARG A 23 0.49 0.63 -10.69
N PHE A 24 0.16 1.74 -10.06
CA PHE A 24 0.47 2.02 -8.65
C PHE A 24 -0.76 2.03 -7.76
N SER A 25 -1.90 1.60 -8.26
CA SER A 25 -3.15 1.48 -7.50
C SER A 25 -3.55 2.76 -6.78
N LEU A 26 -3.44 3.88 -7.48
CA LEU A 26 -3.72 5.19 -6.91
C LEU A 26 -5.20 5.55 -7.01
N SER A 27 -5.70 6.26 -5.99
CA SER A 27 -7.00 6.90 -6.06
C SER A 27 -6.98 8.08 -7.05
N SER A 28 -8.13 8.45 -7.60
CA SER A 28 -8.22 9.63 -8.47
C SER A 28 -7.71 10.89 -7.79
N ARG A 29 -7.98 11.04 -6.49
CA ARG A 29 -7.49 12.17 -5.68
C ARG A 29 -5.95 12.19 -5.62
N ASN A 30 -5.34 11.04 -5.39
CA ASN A 30 -3.87 10.94 -5.34
C ASN A 30 -3.24 11.19 -6.71
N VAL A 31 -3.86 10.70 -7.78
CA VAL A 31 -3.40 10.99 -9.15
C VAL A 31 -3.40 12.49 -9.40
N GLN A 32 -4.50 13.18 -9.11
CA GLN A 32 -4.58 14.63 -9.26
C GLN A 32 -3.50 15.36 -8.45
N MET A 33 -3.28 14.92 -7.22
CA MET A 33 -2.30 15.52 -6.33
C MET A 33 -0.87 15.39 -6.86
N ILE A 34 -0.46 14.21 -7.31
CA ILE A 34 0.91 13.99 -7.80
C ILE A 34 1.21 14.79 -9.06
N PHE A 35 0.24 14.94 -9.97
CA PHE A 35 0.41 15.77 -11.15
C PHE A 35 0.43 17.26 -10.81
N ARG A 36 -0.47 17.70 -9.93
CA ARG A 36 -0.49 19.09 -9.47
C ARG A 36 0.83 19.50 -8.81
N LYS A 37 1.43 18.61 -8.02
CA LYS A 37 2.69 18.85 -7.33
C LYS A 37 3.91 18.52 -8.18
N LYS A 38 3.73 18.23 -9.46
CA LYS A 38 4.82 17.94 -10.42
C LYS A 38 5.68 16.75 -9.97
N ARG A 39 5.07 15.73 -9.40
CA ARG A 39 5.75 14.54 -8.88
C ARG A 39 5.81 13.38 -9.87
N VAL A 40 5.48 13.63 -11.14
CA VAL A 40 5.55 12.62 -12.21
C VAL A 40 6.42 13.18 -13.33
N LYS A 41 7.43 12.41 -13.70
CA LYS A 41 8.32 12.72 -14.83
C LYS A 41 8.28 11.58 -15.84
N VAL A 42 8.37 11.93 -17.11
CA VAL A 42 8.56 10.97 -18.20
C VAL A 42 9.82 11.37 -18.93
N ASN A 43 10.76 10.43 -19.07
CA ASN A 43 12.05 10.68 -19.68
C ASN A 43 12.76 11.92 -19.08
N SER A 44 12.74 12.01 -17.74
CA SER A 44 13.37 13.07 -16.94
C SER A 44 12.72 14.45 -17.03
N ARG A 45 11.56 14.57 -17.67
CA ARG A 45 10.81 15.84 -17.75
C ARG A 45 9.48 15.73 -17.04
N VAL A 46 9.07 16.78 -16.35
CA VAL A 46 7.75 16.83 -15.71
C VAL A 46 6.69 16.56 -16.77
N ALA A 47 5.84 15.59 -16.49
CA ALA A 47 4.83 15.13 -17.42
C ALA A 47 3.47 15.76 -17.14
N HIS A 48 2.74 16.10 -18.19
CA HIS A 48 1.33 16.45 -18.13
C HIS A 48 0.48 15.19 -18.02
N SER A 49 -0.63 15.25 -17.29
CA SER A 49 -1.50 14.09 -17.03
C SER A 49 -2.03 13.43 -18.31
N LYS A 50 -2.25 14.21 -19.36
CA LYS A 50 -2.79 13.74 -20.64
C LYS A 50 -1.74 13.31 -21.64
N ARG A 51 -0.46 13.34 -21.29
CA ARG A 51 0.60 12.86 -22.19
C ARG A 51 0.40 11.39 -22.49
N MET A 52 0.50 11.03 -23.76
CA MET A 52 0.44 9.64 -24.18
C MET A 52 1.79 8.95 -23.95
N LEU A 53 1.74 7.72 -23.48
CA LEU A 53 2.91 6.91 -23.24
C LEU A 53 3.25 6.06 -24.47
N LYS A 54 4.53 5.74 -24.57
CA LYS A 54 5.08 4.82 -25.59
C LYS A 54 5.94 3.76 -24.90
N LYS A 55 6.04 2.60 -25.51
CA LYS A 55 7.00 1.58 -25.10
C LYS A 55 8.40 2.17 -25.00
N GLY A 56 9.09 1.91 -23.90
CA GLY A 56 10.43 2.43 -23.63
C GLY A 56 10.46 3.74 -22.86
N ASP A 57 9.32 4.42 -22.67
CA ASP A 57 9.26 5.60 -21.82
C ASP A 57 9.62 5.24 -20.38
N VAL A 58 10.41 6.10 -19.73
CA VAL A 58 10.83 5.93 -18.36
C VAL A 58 10.04 6.89 -17.49
N ILE A 59 9.20 6.34 -16.61
CA ILE A 59 8.39 7.08 -15.65
C ILE A 59 9.15 7.16 -14.34
N THR A 60 9.34 8.38 -13.83
CA THR A 60 9.86 8.62 -12.48
C THR A 60 8.74 9.29 -11.68
N ILE A 61 8.34 8.66 -10.59
CA ILE A 61 7.19 9.09 -9.80
C ILE A 61 7.52 9.09 -8.32
N GLU A 62 7.05 10.13 -7.64
CA GLU A 62 7.09 10.21 -6.17
C GLU A 62 5.71 9.84 -5.64
N LEU A 63 5.61 8.64 -5.09
CA LEU A 63 4.33 8.12 -4.59
C LEU A 63 3.98 8.73 -3.23
N PRO A 64 2.67 8.94 -2.97
CA PRO A 64 2.23 9.30 -1.63
C PRO A 64 2.64 8.23 -0.63
N GLN A 65 3.20 8.66 0.49
CA GLN A 65 3.52 7.76 1.60
C GLN A 65 2.37 7.73 2.60
N ASP A 66 2.26 6.62 3.29
CA ASP A 66 1.33 6.51 4.40
C ASP A 66 1.78 7.43 5.53
N LYS A 67 0.83 8.16 6.12
CA LYS A 67 1.09 9.09 7.23
C LYS A 67 0.76 8.49 8.58
N ASP A 68 -0.07 7.47 8.60
CA ASP A 68 -0.52 6.79 9.80
C ASP A 68 -0.82 5.32 9.50
N TYR A 69 -1.23 4.60 10.52
CA TYR A 69 -1.56 3.17 10.41
C TYR A 69 -3.03 2.94 10.04
N GLY A 70 -3.86 3.95 10.14
CA GLY A 70 -5.32 3.84 9.93
C GLY A 70 -6.06 3.12 11.06
N VAL A 71 -5.36 2.59 12.04
CA VAL A 71 -5.90 1.96 13.25
C VAL A 71 -5.06 2.38 14.45
N GLU A 72 -5.58 2.17 15.65
CA GLU A 72 -4.83 2.43 16.87
C GLU A 72 -3.66 1.46 17.02
N VAL A 73 -2.53 1.99 17.44
CA VAL A 73 -1.32 1.19 17.71
C VAL A 73 -1.49 0.46 19.04
N GLU A 74 -1.27 -0.84 19.04
CA GLU A 74 -1.36 -1.66 20.24
C GLU A 74 -0.11 -2.54 20.36
N LYS A 75 0.50 -2.53 21.54
CA LYS A 75 1.66 -3.38 21.83
C LYS A 75 1.19 -4.78 22.19
N GLY A 76 1.80 -5.77 21.60
CA GLY A 76 1.49 -7.16 21.89
C GLY A 76 2.22 -8.11 20.96
N PRO A 77 2.19 -9.40 21.26
CA PRO A 77 2.87 -10.39 20.44
C PRO A 77 2.11 -10.66 19.15
N ILE A 78 2.86 -10.82 18.06
CA ILE A 78 2.35 -11.38 16.81
C ILE A 78 3.29 -12.48 16.36
N GLU A 79 2.75 -13.47 15.68
CA GLU A 79 3.55 -14.54 15.08
C GLU A 79 3.74 -14.26 13.59
N VAL A 80 4.94 -13.81 13.23
CA VAL A 80 5.31 -13.49 11.85
C VAL A 80 5.77 -14.77 11.15
N LEU A 81 5.10 -15.13 10.07
CA LEU A 81 5.44 -16.31 9.27
C LEU A 81 6.33 -15.96 8.08
N TYR A 82 6.15 -14.77 7.53
CA TYR A 82 6.93 -14.26 6.40
C TYR A 82 6.87 -12.74 6.38
N GLU A 83 7.94 -12.10 5.97
CA GLU A 83 7.98 -10.66 5.78
C GLU A 83 9.01 -10.27 4.73
N ASP A 84 8.63 -9.36 3.85
CA ASP A 84 9.53 -8.66 2.93
C ASP A 84 9.18 -7.18 2.89
N GLU A 85 9.72 -6.42 1.94
CA GLU A 85 9.46 -4.98 1.83
C GLU A 85 8.02 -4.63 1.38
N HIS A 86 7.27 -5.60 0.87
CA HIS A 86 5.93 -5.39 0.32
C HIS A 86 4.84 -6.09 1.12
N THR A 87 5.17 -7.12 1.86
CA THR A 87 4.19 -8.05 2.42
C THR A 87 4.59 -8.50 3.82
N LEU A 88 3.59 -8.62 4.69
CA LEU A 88 3.71 -9.22 6.01
C LEU A 88 2.68 -10.35 6.12
N VAL A 89 3.12 -11.54 6.51
CA VAL A 89 2.25 -12.69 6.72
C VAL A 89 2.35 -13.12 8.17
N VAL A 90 1.20 -13.16 8.84
CA VAL A 90 1.13 -13.47 10.27
C VAL A 90 0.08 -14.54 10.56
N TYR A 91 0.25 -15.24 11.68
CA TYR A 91 -0.75 -16.16 12.19
C TYR A 91 -1.76 -15.42 13.05
N LYS A 92 -3.03 -15.68 12.82
CA LYS A 92 -4.13 -15.14 13.63
C LYS A 92 -4.60 -16.17 14.65
N SER A 93 -4.56 -15.80 15.93
CA SER A 93 -5.13 -16.56 17.03
C SER A 93 -6.66 -16.52 17.00
N PRO A 94 -7.35 -17.48 17.65
CA PRO A 94 -8.81 -17.44 17.76
C PRO A 94 -9.26 -16.29 18.69
N PHE A 95 -10.55 -15.97 18.61
CA PHE A 95 -11.22 -14.96 19.45
C PHE A 95 -10.72 -13.54 19.22
N MET A 96 -10.24 -13.24 18.04
CA MET A 96 -9.68 -11.94 17.65
C MET A 96 -10.18 -11.58 16.24
N LEU A 97 -10.66 -10.34 16.10
CA LEU A 97 -10.98 -9.80 14.77
C LEU A 97 -9.69 -9.50 14.00
N VAL A 98 -9.75 -9.60 12.69
CA VAL A 98 -8.65 -9.17 11.83
C VAL A 98 -8.50 -7.65 11.85
N HIS A 99 -9.59 -6.92 11.78
CA HIS A 99 -9.59 -5.46 11.64
C HIS A 99 -10.70 -4.85 12.51
N PRO A 100 -10.49 -3.62 13.04
CA PRO A 100 -11.52 -2.93 13.80
C PRO A 100 -12.84 -2.84 13.03
N ALA A 101 -13.94 -3.10 13.71
CA ALA A 101 -15.28 -3.06 13.13
C ALA A 101 -16.30 -2.61 14.18
N GLY A 102 -17.26 -1.79 13.78
CA GLY A 102 -18.30 -1.27 14.67
C GLY A 102 -17.69 -0.49 15.84
N GLN A 103 -18.01 -0.88 17.05
CA GLN A 103 -17.48 -0.25 18.26
C GLN A 103 -16.13 -0.83 18.70
N THR A 104 -15.68 -1.91 18.08
CA THR A 104 -14.39 -2.54 18.40
C THR A 104 -13.27 -1.77 17.70
N LYS A 105 -12.46 -1.05 18.49
CA LYS A 105 -11.33 -0.26 17.99
C LYS A 105 -9.97 -0.82 18.37
N TYR A 106 -9.92 -1.73 19.32
CA TYR A 106 -8.72 -2.30 19.91
C TYR A 106 -8.78 -3.82 19.92
N HIS A 107 -7.67 -4.45 20.24
CA HIS A 107 -7.55 -5.91 20.42
C HIS A 107 -7.85 -6.70 19.15
N THR A 108 -7.60 -6.09 17.99
CA THR A 108 -7.64 -6.79 16.70
C THR A 108 -6.24 -7.09 16.22
N LEU A 109 -6.14 -8.03 15.27
CA LEU A 109 -4.85 -8.36 14.65
C LEU A 109 -4.21 -7.12 14.01
N SER A 110 -5.00 -6.28 13.35
CA SER A 110 -4.51 -5.04 12.74
C SER A 110 -3.91 -4.07 13.75
N ASN A 111 -4.47 -3.95 14.95
CA ASN A 111 -3.90 -3.12 16.02
C ASN A 111 -2.51 -3.63 16.43
N LEU A 112 -2.34 -4.95 16.54
CA LEU A 112 -1.05 -5.57 16.89
C LEU A 112 -0.04 -5.43 15.76
N VAL A 113 -0.47 -5.53 14.51
CA VAL A 113 0.40 -5.31 13.33
C VAL A 113 0.87 -3.86 13.31
N ALA A 114 0.00 -2.89 13.62
CA ALA A 114 0.39 -1.48 13.75
C ALA A 114 1.45 -1.30 14.84
N GLY A 115 1.30 -1.96 15.98
CA GLY A 115 2.30 -1.97 17.05
C GLY A 115 3.63 -2.58 16.62
N TYR A 116 3.59 -3.63 15.84
CA TYR A 116 4.77 -4.26 15.26
C TYR A 116 5.55 -3.32 14.34
N TYR A 117 4.84 -2.63 13.44
CA TYR A 117 5.48 -1.64 12.56
C TYR A 117 6.03 -0.45 13.37
N ALA A 118 5.26 0.06 14.31
CA ALA A 118 5.67 1.21 15.13
C ALA A 118 6.95 0.95 15.92
N LYS A 119 7.09 -0.25 16.49
CA LYS A 119 8.28 -0.67 17.22
C LYS A 119 9.53 -0.65 16.35
N ARG A 120 9.38 -0.88 15.04
CA ARG A 120 10.47 -0.87 14.07
C ARG A 120 10.68 0.48 13.40
N GLY A 121 9.91 1.50 13.78
CA GLY A 121 9.98 2.83 13.16
C GLY A 121 9.39 2.89 11.76
N GLU A 122 8.60 1.89 11.36
CA GLU A 122 7.94 1.84 10.06
C GLU A 122 6.52 2.40 10.16
N VAL A 123 6.09 3.12 9.13
CA VAL A 123 4.71 3.63 9.01
C VAL A 123 4.11 3.07 7.73
N HIS A 124 3.18 2.14 7.89
CA HIS A 124 2.39 1.58 6.79
C HIS A 124 0.94 1.55 7.25
N LYS A 125 0.03 2.03 6.41
CA LYS A 125 -1.39 1.84 6.68
C LYS A 125 -1.68 0.35 6.72
N ILE A 126 -2.47 -0.08 7.68
CA ILE A 126 -2.76 -1.50 7.87
C ILE A 126 -3.77 -1.93 6.80
N ARG A 127 -3.33 -2.85 5.92
CA ARG A 127 -4.10 -3.34 4.77
C ARG A 127 -4.16 -4.86 4.78
N PRO A 128 -5.12 -5.45 5.51
CA PRO A 128 -5.33 -6.89 5.39
C PRO A 128 -5.84 -7.22 3.98
N VAL A 129 -5.24 -8.21 3.36
CA VAL A 129 -5.58 -8.61 1.98
C VAL A 129 -6.87 -9.45 1.96
N HIS A 130 -7.15 -10.15 3.06
CA HIS A 130 -8.32 -10.97 3.22
C HIS A 130 -8.75 -11.00 4.70
N ARG A 131 -9.79 -11.77 5.01
CA ARG A 131 -10.36 -11.83 6.35
C ARG A 131 -10.51 -13.27 6.80
N LEU A 132 -10.47 -13.47 8.11
CA LEU A 132 -10.92 -14.67 8.80
C LEU A 132 -11.90 -14.24 9.88
N ASP A 133 -12.87 -15.09 10.18
CA ASP A 133 -13.83 -14.84 11.25
C ASP A 133 -13.12 -14.78 12.61
N ARG A 134 -13.76 -14.12 13.57
CA ARG A 134 -13.23 -13.92 14.91
C ARG A 134 -12.70 -15.20 15.55
N ASP A 135 -13.47 -16.29 15.47
CA ASP A 135 -13.17 -17.55 16.13
C ASP A 135 -12.27 -18.47 15.26
N THR A 136 -11.99 -18.06 14.04
CA THR A 136 -11.18 -18.85 13.10
C THR A 136 -9.70 -18.50 13.27
N THR A 137 -8.86 -19.52 13.32
CA THR A 137 -7.40 -19.35 13.28
C THR A 137 -6.91 -19.46 11.84
N GLY A 138 -5.72 -18.96 11.57
CA GLY A 138 -5.10 -19.13 10.27
C GLY A 138 -4.13 -18.05 9.91
N VAL A 139 -3.78 -18.02 8.64
CA VAL A 139 -2.77 -17.14 8.08
C VAL A 139 -3.45 -15.92 7.45
N ILE A 140 -3.00 -14.73 7.81
CA ILE A 140 -3.46 -13.46 7.26
C ILE A 140 -2.28 -12.74 6.61
N MET A 141 -2.50 -12.24 5.41
CA MET A 141 -1.53 -11.42 4.68
C MET A 141 -1.90 -9.94 4.77
N PHE A 142 -0.90 -9.11 5.03
CA PHE A 142 -1.02 -7.65 5.00
C PHE A 142 -0.12 -7.09 3.92
N GLY A 143 -0.65 -6.18 3.11
CA GLY A 143 0.14 -5.42 2.14
C GLY A 143 0.78 -4.21 2.82
N LYS A 144 2.09 -4.04 2.70
CA LYS A 144 2.80 -2.84 3.19
C LYS A 144 2.62 -1.66 2.24
N THR A 145 2.24 -1.92 1.01
CA THR A 145 1.99 -0.92 -0.01
C THR A 145 0.60 -1.13 -0.59
N ARG A 146 0.07 -0.10 -1.25
CA ARG A 146 -1.22 -0.22 -1.95
C ARG A 146 -1.17 -1.24 -3.09
N GLU A 147 -0.04 -1.33 -3.78
CA GLU A 147 0.16 -2.33 -4.82
C GLU A 147 0.08 -3.75 -4.27
N ALA A 148 0.76 -4.01 -3.15
CA ALA A 148 0.80 -5.33 -2.55
C ALA A 148 -0.57 -5.80 -2.06
N GLU A 149 -1.44 -4.88 -1.65
CA GLU A 149 -2.80 -5.22 -1.21
C GLU A 149 -3.64 -5.83 -2.35
N GLN A 150 -3.34 -5.50 -3.60
CA GLN A 150 -4.13 -5.94 -4.77
C GLN A 150 -3.63 -7.24 -5.38
N TYR A 151 -2.54 -7.77 -4.93
CA TYR A 151 -2.00 -9.05 -5.36
C TYR A 151 -2.22 -10.08 -4.25
#